data_edd383c9286593583f1f9f3a3106c557
#
_entry.id   edd383c9286593583f1f9f3a3106c557
#
_cell.length_a   1.000
_cell.length_b   1.000
_cell.length_c   1.000
_cell.angle_alpha   90.00
_cell.angle_beta   90.00
_cell.angle_gamma   90.00
#
_symmetry.space_group_name_H-M   'P 1'
#
loop_
_entity.id
_entity.type
_entity.pdbx_description
1 polymer ?
#
loop_
_entity_poly.entity_id
_entity_poly.type
_entity_poly.pdbx_seq_one_letter_code
_entity_poly.pdbx_strand_id
1 'polypeptide(L)'
;ERYFQAGIDALAKLTSGKVHLNVDGSKAVPAIYSGVKNAQVNQFSGPHPAGNVGTQIHHLDPINKGDIAWTIAPYGVVQFGKFVLEGIYDASKVIALTGSELTQRGYVKTYTGANVSTFVGGSAQADSLRIIAGNVLTGEKVDAQGYLGF
;
A
#
# COMPACT_ATOMS: atom_id res chain seq x y z
N GLU A 1 15.19 3.86 1.76
CA GLU A 1 15.17 4.88 2.84
C GLU A 1 15.01 6.29 2.29
N ARG A 2 15.90 6.77 1.40
CA ARG A 2 15.90 8.14 0.86
C ARG A 2 14.53 8.61 0.35
N TYR A 3 13.87 7.84 -0.50
CA TYR A 3 12.56 8.22 -1.05
C TYR A 3 11.46 8.19 0.01
N PHE A 4 11.51 7.25 0.95
CA PHE A 4 10.53 7.19 2.03
C PHE A 4 10.61 8.43 2.92
N GLN A 5 11.82 8.83 3.34
CA GLN A 5 12.02 10.04 4.14
C GLN A 5 11.58 11.30 3.36
N ALA A 6 11.95 11.43 2.09
CA ALA A 6 11.53 12.57 1.28
C ALA A 6 10.00 12.65 1.10
N GLY A 7 9.32 11.50 0.99
CA GLY A 7 7.86 11.44 0.97
C GLY A 7 7.25 11.93 2.29
N ILE A 8 7.77 11.49 3.42
CA ILE A 8 7.35 11.96 4.75
C ILE A 8 7.58 13.47 4.90
N ASP A 9 8.76 13.97 4.51
CA ASP A 9 9.10 15.39 4.59
C ASP A 9 8.16 16.27 3.75
N ALA A 10 7.77 15.78 2.57
CA ALA A 10 6.82 16.46 1.70
C ALA A 10 5.40 16.41 2.29
N LEU A 11 4.94 15.26 2.79
CA LEU A 11 3.65 15.11 3.44
C LEU A 11 3.52 16.04 4.66
N ALA A 12 4.57 16.17 5.46
CA ALA A 12 4.59 17.05 6.62
C ALA A 12 4.44 18.54 6.26
N LYS A 13 4.70 18.92 4.99
CA LYS A 13 4.44 20.28 4.49
C LYS A 13 3.04 20.48 3.91
N LEU A 14 2.33 19.42 3.60
CA LEU A 14 0.99 19.45 3.02
C LEU A 14 -0.13 19.46 4.06
N THR A 15 0.21 19.25 5.32
CA THR A 15 -0.75 19.26 6.43
C THR A 15 -0.31 20.21 7.54
N SER A 16 -1.24 20.83 8.22
CA SER A 16 -0.99 21.57 9.47
C SER A 16 -0.92 20.63 10.69
N GLY A 17 -1.46 19.42 10.54
CA GLY A 17 -1.43 18.39 11.57
C GLY A 17 -0.12 17.58 11.56
N LYS A 18 -0.07 16.57 12.40
CA LYS A 18 1.07 15.65 12.47
C LYS A 18 0.97 14.56 11.41
N VAL A 19 2.11 14.15 10.88
CA VAL A 19 2.22 12.89 10.13
C VAL A 19 2.40 11.75 11.11
N HIS A 20 1.51 10.77 11.08
CA HIS A 20 1.58 9.58 11.92
C HIS A 20 2.05 8.38 11.07
N LEU A 21 3.11 7.72 11.50
CA LEU A 21 3.59 6.47 10.94
C LEU A 21 3.24 5.34 11.91
N ASN A 22 2.26 4.54 11.54
CA ASN A 22 1.78 3.45 12.37
C ASN A 22 2.42 2.13 11.96
N VAL A 23 2.99 1.42 12.91
CA VAL A 23 3.68 0.15 12.71
C VAL A 23 3.12 -0.94 13.62
N ASP A 24 3.35 -2.20 13.25
CA ASP A 24 3.01 -3.36 14.06
C ASP A 24 3.90 -3.40 15.32
N GLY A 25 3.31 -3.15 16.47
CA GLY A 25 3.98 -3.16 17.77
C GLY A 25 4.22 -4.56 18.35
N SER A 26 3.71 -5.62 17.71
CA SER A 26 3.98 -7.01 18.10
C SER A 26 5.35 -7.50 17.62
N LYS A 27 6.03 -6.73 16.77
CA LYS A 27 7.33 -7.06 16.15
C LYS A 27 8.32 -5.93 16.34
N ALA A 28 9.61 -6.25 16.17
CA ALA A 28 10.63 -5.22 16.13
C ALA A 28 10.39 -4.26 14.96
N VAL A 29 10.39 -2.96 15.25
CA VAL A 29 10.20 -1.93 14.23
C VAL A 29 11.43 -1.91 13.29
N PRO A 30 11.22 -2.11 11.98
CA PRO A 30 12.33 -2.03 11.02
C PRO A 30 13.05 -0.68 11.07
N ALA A 31 14.37 -0.70 10.90
CA ALA A 31 15.21 0.51 11.00
C ALA A 31 14.75 1.64 10.06
N ILE A 32 14.20 1.30 8.89
CA ILE A 32 13.65 2.27 7.94
C ILE A 32 12.52 3.11 8.55
N TYR A 33 11.79 2.58 9.52
CA TYR A 33 10.67 3.27 10.17
C TYR A 33 11.09 3.92 11.50
N SER A 34 11.98 3.29 12.27
CA SER A 34 12.40 3.83 13.56
C SER A 34 13.27 5.09 13.45
N GLY A 35 13.97 5.27 12.33
CA GLY A 35 14.82 6.44 12.07
C GLY A 35 14.13 7.61 11.35
N VAL A 36 12.82 7.51 11.08
CA VAL A 36 12.08 8.53 10.33
C VAL A 36 12.00 9.85 11.10
N LYS A 37 12.28 10.96 10.39
CA LYS A 37 12.10 12.32 10.88
C LYS A 37 10.77 12.89 10.38
N ASN A 38 10.27 13.94 11.03
CA ASN A 38 9.06 14.65 10.67
C ASN A 38 7.78 13.80 10.66
N ALA A 39 7.80 12.64 11.32
CA ALA A 39 6.63 11.83 11.60
C ALA A 39 6.68 11.31 13.04
N GLN A 40 5.51 11.15 13.62
CA GLN A 40 5.33 10.47 14.90
C GLN A 40 5.18 8.97 14.63
N VAL A 41 6.14 8.17 15.08
CA VAL A 41 6.07 6.71 14.97
C VAL A 41 5.22 6.18 16.12
N ASN A 42 4.14 5.47 15.79
CA ASN A 42 3.24 4.85 16.76
C ASN A 42 3.24 3.34 16.57
N GLN A 43 3.14 2.61 17.66
CA GLN A 43 3.08 1.16 17.65
C GLN A 43 1.68 0.69 18.04
N PHE A 44 1.09 -0.15 17.20
CA PHE A 44 -0.20 -0.77 17.46
C PHE A 44 -0.06 -2.28 17.55
N SER A 45 -0.65 -2.86 18.57
CA SER A 45 -0.71 -4.31 18.76
C SER A 45 -2.08 -4.70 19.32
N GLY A 46 -2.50 -5.93 19.07
CA GLY A 46 -3.77 -6.45 19.56
C GLY A 46 -4.52 -7.24 18.49
N PRO A 47 -5.70 -7.77 18.85
CA PRO A 47 -6.55 -8.48 17.90
C PRO A 47 -7.13 -7.52 16.85
N HIS A 48 -7.69 -8.09 15.78
CA HIS A 48 -8.50 -7.30 14.85
C HIS A 48 -9.60 -6.53 15.64
N PRO A 49 -9.80 -5.22 15.40
CA PRO A 49 -9.37 -4.41 14.27
C PRO A 49 -8.16 -3.47 14.51
N ALA A 50 -7.24 -3.81 15.41
CA ALA A 50 -6.09 -2.93 15.73
C ALA A 50 -5.29 -2.45 14.50
N GLY A 51 -5.23 -3.27 13.44
CA GLY A 51 -4.58 -2.94 12.17
C GLY A 51 -5.36 -2.02 11.25
N ASN A 52 -6.63 -1.76 11.52
CA ASN A 52 -7.45 -0.90 10.67
C ASN A 52 -7.11 0.57 10.90
N VAL A 53 -6.91 1.31 9.80
CA VAL A 53 -6.51 2.72 9.85
C VAL A 53 -7.51 3.59 10.60
N GLY A 54 -8.82 3.35 10.46
CA GLY A 54 -9.85 4.08 11.20
C GLY A 54 -9.75 3.88 12.71
N THR A 55 -9.45 2.66 13.16
CA THR A 55 -9.20 2.36 14.58
C THR A 55 -7.95 3.11 15.08
N GLN A 56 -6.90 3.13 14.28
CA GLN A 56 -5.66 3.83 14.62
C GLN A 56 -5.86 5.34 14.71
N ILE A 57 -6.59 5.95 13.77
CA ILE A 57 -6.96 7.37 13.81
C ILE A 57 -7.74 7.67 15.08
N HIS A 58 -8.76 6.84 15.39
CA HIS A 58 -9.57 7.04 16.60
C HIS A 58 -8.75 7.08 17.88
N HIS A 59 -7.71 6.26 17.98
CA HIS A 59 -6.84 6.22 19.17
C HIS A 59 -5.77 7.30 19.24
N LEU A 60 -5.36 7.86 18.07
CA LEU A 60 -4.29 8.86 18.03
C LEU A 60 -4.82 10.29 18.02
N ASP A 61 -5.76 10.54 17.12
CA ASP A 61 -6.34 11.87 16.90
C ASP A 61 -7.75 11.70 16.32
N PRO A 62 -8.75 11.48 17.16
CA PRO A 62 -10.14 11.22 16.75
C PRO A 62 -10.68 12.37 15.91
N ILE A 63 -11.20 12.06 14.73
CA ILE A 63 -11.80 13.04 13.82
C ILE A 63 -13.27 13.31 14.18
N ASN A 64 -13.66 14.57 14.10
CA ASN A 64 -15.02 15.07 14.31
C ASN A 64 -15.62 15.55 13.00
N LYS A 65 -16.89 15.98 13.06
CA LYS A 65 -17.56 16.54 11.88
C LYS A 65 -16.81 17.78 11.36
N GLY A 66 -16.34 17.70 10.13
CA GLY A 66 -15.57 18.74 9.45
C GLY A 66 -14.06 18.52 9.42
N ASP A 67 -13.55 17.62 10.25
CA ASP A 67 -12.13 17.23 10.20
C ASP A 67 -11.83 16.34 8.99
N ILE A 68 -10.63 16.45 8.46
CA ILE A 68 -10.16 15.64 7.32
C ILE A 68 -8.85 14.95 7.70
N ALA A 69 -8.82 13.64 7.56
CA ALA A 69 -7.60 12.86 7.67
C ALA A 69 -7.28 12.17 6.33
N TRP A 70 -6.05 12.26 5.90
CA TRP A 70 -5.54 11.57 4.72
C TRP A 70 -4.73 10.35 5.14
N THR A 71 -4.89 9.27 4.41
CA THR A 71 -4.13 8.05 4.62
C THR A 71 -3.39 7.67 3.34
N ILE A 72 -2.18 7.14 3.50
CA ILE A 72 -1.35 6.68 2.39
C ILE A 72 -0.60 5.42 2.82
N ALA A 73 -0.53 4.43 1.94
CA ALA A 73 0.27 3.24 2.18
C ALA A 73 1.78 3.55 2.09
N PRO A 74 2.65 2.80 2.79
CA PRO A 74 4.10 3.04 2.76
C PRO A 74 4.71 3.05 1.36
N TYR A 75 4.18 2.22 0.46
CA TYR A 75 4.62 2.20 -0.93
C TYR A 75 4.27 3.52 -1.66
N GLY A 76 3.08 4.06 -1.42
CA GLY A 76 2.69 5.37 -1.95
C GLY A 76 3.59 6.50 -1.45
N VAL A 77 4.05 6.44 -0.19
CA VAL A 77 5.03 7.39 0.36
C VAL A 77 6.36 7.32 -0.41
N VAL A 78 6.82 6.11 -0.74
CA VAL A 78 8.06 5.92 -1.54
C VAL A 78 7.89 6.48 -2.95
N GLN A 79 6.76 6.20 -3.61
CA GLN A 79 6.47 6.73 -4.96
C GLN A 79 6.42 8.27 -4.96
N PHE A 80 5.72 8.83 -3.97
CA PHE A 80 5.61 10.27 -3.80
C PHE A 80 6.97 10.92 -3.52
N GLY A 81 7.77 10.33 -2.63
CA GLY A 81 9.12 10.82 -2.36
C GLY A 81 10.06 10.72 -3.56
N LYS A 82 9.93 9.67 -4.38
CA LYS A 82 10.66 9.57 -5.64
C LYS A 82 10.24 10.68 -6.61
N PHE A 83 8.94 10.91 -6.75
CA PHE A 83 8.41 12.00 -7.57
C PHE A 83 8.95 13.38 -7.13
N VAL A 84 8.93 13.64 -5.82
CA VAL A 84 9.44 14.91 -5.25
C VAL A 84 10.93 15.12 -5.52
N LEU A 85 11.73 14.05 -5.44
CA LEU A 85 13.19 14.15 -5.61
C LEU A 85 13.64 14.13 -7.07
N GLU A 86 12.94 13.42 -7.93
CA GLU A 86 13.38 13.15 -9.30
C GLU A 86 12.47 13.75 -10.38
N GLY A 87 11.28 14.24 -9.99
CA GLY A 87 10.29 14.76 -10.95
C GLY A 87 9.65 13.70 -11.84
N ILE A 88 9.86 12.41 -11.53
CA ILE A 88 9.40 11.27 -12.34
C ILE A 88 8.38 10.45 -11.56
N TYR A 89 7.20 10.25 -12.14
CA TYR A 89 6.23 9.30 -11.60
C TYR A 89 6.63 7.88 -11.96
N ASP A 90 6.93 7.07 -10.95
CA ASP A 90 7.25 5.65 -11.11
C ASP A 90 6.01 4.80 -10.85
N ALA A 91 5.35 4.36 -11.91
CA ALA A 91 4.18 3.50 -11.83
C ALA A 91 4.53 2.02 -11.56
N SER A 92 5.80 1.66 -11.45
CA SER A 92 6.20 0.26 -11.21
C SER A 92 5.70 -0.25 -9.86
N LYS A 93 5.31 -1.50 -9.83
CA LYS A 93 4.92 -2.20 -8.59
C LYS A 93 5.30 -3.68 -8.69
N VAL A 94 5.45 -4.31 -7.55
CA VAL A 94 5.59 -5.76 -7.44
C VAL A 94 4.28 -6.32 -6.95
N ILE A 95 3.74 -7.30 -7.67
CA ILE A 95 2.53 -8.01 -7.29
C ILE A 95 2.85 -9.48 -7.01
N ALA A 96 2.08 -10.10 -6.13
CA ALA A 96 2.12 -11.53 -5.91
C ALA A 96 1.03 -12.21 -6.74
N LEU A 97 1.42 -13.13 -7.60
CA LEU A 97 0.50 -14.03 -8.28
C LEU A 97 0.24 -15.24 -7.38
N THR A 98 -0.99 -15.38 -6.93
CA THR A 98 -1.42 -16.43 -5.99
C THR A 98 -2.75 -17.03 -6.43
N GLY A 99 -3.02 -18.23 -5.99
CA GLY A 99 -4.26 -18.95 -6.29
C GLY A 99 -3.98 -20.37 -6.75
N SER A 100 -4.95 -21.27 -6.51
CA SER A 100 -4.84 -22.70 -6.85
C SER A 100 -4.74 -22.93 -8.36
N GLU A 101 -5.44 -22.09 -9.12
CA GLU A 101 -5.59 -22.24 -10.57
C GLU A 101 -4.42 -21.66 -11.38
N LEU A 102 -3.43 -21.07 -10.72
CA LEU A 102 -2.22 -20.61 -11.40
C LEU A 102 -1.15 -21.70 -11.43
N THR A 103 -0.63 -21.98 -12.62
CA THR A 103 0.50 -22.90 -12.82
C THR A 103 1.81 -22.30 -12.33
N GLN A 104 1.97 -20.99 -12.50
CA GLN A 104 3.13 -20.25 -12.03
C GLN A 104 2.69 -19.23 -10.98
N ARG A 105 3.21 -19.41 -9.77
CA ARG A 105 2.98 -18.51 -8.62
C ARG A 105 4.29 -17.85 -8.25
N GLY A 106 4.21 -16.60 -7.77
CA GLY A 106 5.40 -15.87 -7.35
C GLY A 106 5.22 -14.36 -7.46
N TYR A 107 6.33 -13.65 -7.38
CA TYR A 107 6.33 -12.20 -7.50
C TYR A 107 6.66 -11.77 -8.93
N VAL A 108 5.89 -10.82 -9.43
CA VAL A 108 6.08 -10.23 -10.76
C VAL A 108 6.25 -8.72 -10.61
N LYS A 109 7.29 -8.18 -11.23
CA LYS A 109 7.45 -6.74 -11.37
C LYS A 109 6.64 -6.27 -12.57
N THR A 110 5.75 -5.33 -12.34
CA THR A 110 4.86 -4.77 -13.35
C THR A 110 4.63 -3.28 -13.07
N TYR A 111 3.55 -2.71 -13.58
CA TYR A 111 3.16 -1.31 -13.34
C TYR A 111 1.65 -1.17 -13.23
N THR A 112 1.20 -0.11 -12.60
CA THR A 112 -0.20 0.27 -12.54
C THR A 112 -0.73 0.49 -13.97
N GLY A 113 -1.88 -0.07 -14.30
CA GLY A 113 -2.44 -0.04 -15.65
C GLY A 113 -1.92 -1.15 -16.57
N ALA A 114 -1.08 -2.08 -16.11
CA ALA A 114 -0.69 -3.24 -16.91
C ALA A 114 -1.88 -4.14 -17.19
N ASN A 115 -1.94 -4.69 -18.41
CA ASN A 115 -2.99 -5.64 -18.77
C ASN A 115 -2.78 -6.95 -18.01
N VAL A 116 -3.84 -7.44 -17.37
CA VAL A 116 -3.80 -8.64 -16.50
C VAL A 116 -3.41 -9.89 -17.29
N SER A 117 -3.81 -9.99 -18.58
CA SER A 117 -3.47 -11.14 -19.41
C SER A 117 -1.97 -11.36 -19.60
N THR A 118 -1.15 -10.31 -19.45
CA THR A 118 0.31 -10.41 -19.64
C THR A 118 0.99 -11.28 -18.58
N PHE A 119 0.38 -11.45 -17.42
CA PHE A 119 0.94 -12.26 -16.32
C PHE A 119 0.01 -13.37 -15.82
N VAL A 120 -1.28 -13.37 -16.19
CA VAL A 120 -2.24 -14.44 -15.86
C VAL A 120 -2.52 -15.32 -17.08
N GLY A 121 -2.51 -14.75 -18.29
CA GLY A 121 -2.75 -15.50 -19.54
C GLY A 121 -1.75 -16.62 -19.74
N GLY A 122 -2.24 -17.82 -20.02
CA GLY A 122 -1.43 -19.04 -20.17
C GLY A 122 -1.05 -19.72 -18.86
N SER A 123 -1.24 -19.07 -17.71
CA SER A 123 -1.02 -19.66 -16.39
C SER A 123 -2.31 -20.15 -15.73
N ALA A 124 -3.46 -19.88 -16.35
CA ALA A 124 -4.76 -20.22 -15.81
C ALA A 124 -5.24 -21.58 -16.36
N GLN A 125 -5.63 -22.49 -15.48
CA GLN A 125 -6.00 -23.86 -15.84
C GLN A 125 -7.49 -24.13 -15.97
N ALA A 126 -8.36 -23.17 -15.61
CA ALA A 126 -9.79 -23.37 -15.58
C ALA A 126 -10.53 -22.39 -16.51
N ASP A 127 -11.56 -22.90 -17.19
CA ASP A 127 -12.45 -22.11 -18.07
C ASP A 127 -13.28 -21.07 -17.33
N SER A 128 -13.34 -21.16 -15.99
CA SER A 128 -14.20 -20.37 -15.11
C SER A 128 -13.39 -19.75 -13.97
N LEU A 129 -12.54 -18.79 -14.29
CA LEU A 129 -11.70 -18.11 -13.29
C LEU A 129 -12.35 -16.83 -12.77
N ARG A 130 -12.19 -16.61 -11.48
CA ARG A 130 -12.38 -15.30 -10.87
C ARG A 130 -11.02 -14.69 -10.57
N ILE A 131 -10.61 -13.74 -11.36
CA ILE A 131 -9.38 -12.97 -11.12
C ILE A 131 -9.72 -11.84 -10.16
N ILE A 132 -8.95 -11.70 -9.09
CA ILE A 132 -9.15 -10.68 -8.06
C ILE A 132 -7.87 -9.86 -7.93
N ALA A 133 -7.97 -8.56 -8.12
CA ALA A 133 -6.91 -7.61 -7.77
C ALA A 133 -7.05 -7.25 -6.29
N GLY A 134 -6.02 -7.56 -5.50
CA GLY A 134 -6.05 -7.45 -4.05
C GLY A 134 -6.29 -8.80 -3.37
N ASN A 135 -6.92 -8.81 -2.22
CA ASN A 135 -7.24 -10.04 -1.49
C ASN A 135 -8.68 -10.50 -1.72
N VAL A 136 -8.99 -11.76 -1.37
CA VAL A 136 -10.30 -12.37 -1.60
C VAL A 136 -11.46 -11.74 -0.83
N LEU A 137 -11.18 -10.97 0.23
CA LEU A 137 -12.21 -10.35 1.07
C LEU A 137 -12.59 -8.95 0.61
N THR A 138 -11.60 -8.15 0.19
CA THR A 138 -11.77 -6.72 -0.12
C THR A 138 -11.31 -6.34 -1.52
N GLY A 139 -10.75 -7.28 -2.28
CA GLY A 139 -10.28 -7.04 -3.63
C GLY A 139 -11.41 -6.99 -4.65
N GLU A 140 -11.11 -6.43 -5.79
CA GLU A 140 -12.06 -6.27 -6.90
C GLU A 140 -11.89 -7.37 -7.95
N LYS A 141 -13.02 -7.83 -8.52
CA LYS A 141 -12.99 -8.73 -9.67
C LYS A 141 -12.46 -7.97 -10.89
N VAL A 142 -11.48 -8.54 -11.56
CA VAL A 142 -10.89 -8.00 -12.79
C VAL A 142 -11.10 -8.99 -13.92
N ASP A 143 -11.45 -8.51 -15.09
CA ASP A 143 -11.50 -9.34 -16.29
C ASP A 143 -10.11 -9.77 -16.75
N ALA A 144 -10.01 -10.93 -17.41
CA ALA A 144 -8.74 -11.42 -17.96
C ALA A 144 -8.06 -10.42 -18.92
N GLN A 145 -8.85 -9.62 -19.63
CA GLN A 145 -8.37 -8.54 -20.50
C GLN A 145 -8.38 -7.17 -19.80
N GLY A 146 -8.72 -7.13 -18.52
CA GLY A 146 -8.72 -5.91 -17.73
C GLY A 146 -7.32 -5.41 -17.35
N TYR A 147 -7.28 -4.35 -16.60
CA TYR A 147 -6.04 -3.68 -16.21
C TYR A 147 -5.86 -3.65 -14.71
N LEU A 148 -4.61 -3.69 -14.29
CA LEU A 148 -4.24 -3.64 -12.87
C LEU A 148 -4.48 -2.22 -12.33
N GLY A 149 -5.36 -2.09 -11.33
CA GLY A 149 -5.62 -0.84 -10.63
C GLY A 149 -4.49 -0.38 -9.69
N PHE A 150 -4.80 0.67 -8.94
CA PHE A 150 -3.90 1.22 -7.90
C PHE A 150 -3.75 0.29 -6.70
#